data_81d1aa9bac7e191fdb5850c13a2c0ad6
#
_entry.id   81d1aa9bac7e191fdb5850c13a2c0ad6
#
_cell.length_a   1.000
_cell.length_b   1.000
_cell.length_c   1.000
_cell.angle_alpha   90.00
_cell.angle_beta   90.00
_cell.angle_gamma   90.00
#
_symmetry.space_group_name_H-M   'P 1'
#
loop_
_entity.id
_entity.type
_entity.pdbx_description
1 polymer ?
#
loop_
_entity_poly.entity_id
_entity_poly.type
_entity_poly.pdbx_seq_one_letter_code
_entity_poly.pdbx_strand_id
1 'polypeptide(L)'
;MKKSLMASLAFASVLLLSACGNSSTTKTTKETTKTEAVASASAQKYADPSTLKDSYDVVIVGSGGAGLSAAIQAKEAGKNPVILEKMATAGGNTTKSSAGMNASQTKFQEAEGIKDSNDKFYEESLKGGHGTNNPELLHYLVDNSASAIDWLDSMGITLSNLTTTGGMSEKRTHRPADGSAVGEYLVAGLLRNASEREIPIFVNAVVNKVNEKDGKVTGVNVSIDGQEKTIASNAVVLT
;
A
#
# COMPACT_ATOMS: atom_id res chain seq x y z
N MET A 1 -28.33 -56.71 -12.85
CA MET A 1 -28.40 -57.19 -14.25
C MET A 1 -28.05 -56.05 -15.18
N LYS A 2 -27.16 -56.34 -16.15
CA LYS A 2 -26.72 -55.54 -17.33
C LYS A 2 -25.80 -54.37 -16.99
N LYS A 3 -24.48 -54.42 -17.08
CA LYS A 3 -23.45 -54.75 -18.11
C LYS A 3 -23.44 -53.73 -19.26
N SER A 4 -22.25 -53.09 -19.35
CA SER A 4 -21.41 -52.84 -20.53
C SER A 4 -21.61 -51.44 -21.16
N LEU A 5 -20.61 -50.70 -21.71
CA LEU A 5 -19.38 -51.14 -22.35
C LEU A 5 -18.44 -49.90 -22.52
N MET A 6 -17.16 -50.14 -22.54
CA MET A 6 -16.06 -49.24 -22.92
C MET A 6 -16.15 -48.73 -24.36
N ALA A 7 -15.58 -47.55 -24.64
CA ALA A 7 -14.82 -47.34 -25.89
C ALA A 7 -13.78 -46.21 -25.69
N SER A 8 -12.53 -46.65 -25.70
CA SER A 8 -11.33 -45.82 -25.90
C SER A 8 -11.20 -45.48 -27.39
N LEU A 9 -10.78 -44.27 -27.74
CA LEU A 9 -10.16 -44.01 -29.04
C LEU A 9 -9.00 -42.99 -28.85
N ALA A 10 -7.80 -43.51 -29.02
CA ALA A 10 -6.59 -42.74 -29.25
C ALA A 10 -6.51 -42.41 -30.76
N PHE A 11 -6.07 -41.23 -31.09
CA PHE A 11 -5.50 -40.94 -32.41
C PHE A 11 -4.27 -40.02 -32.32
N ALA A 12 -3.30 -40.45 -33.10
CA ALA A 12 -1.92 -40.11 -33.12
C ALA A 12 -1.62 -38.82 -33.91
N SER A 13 -0.46 -38.31 -33.58
CA SER A 13 0.42 -37.34 -34.22
C SER A 13 0.43 -37.27 -35.75
N VAL A 14 0.55 -36.04 -36.31
CA VAL A 14 1.33 -35.80 -37.53
C VAL A 14 2.06 -34.45 -37.42
N LEU A 15 3.39 -34.53 -37.44
CA LEU A 15 4.32 -33.44 -37.74
C LEU A 15 4.37 -33.24 -39.27
N LEU A 16 4.35 -31.98 -39.72
CA LEU A 16 4.88 -31.61 -41.03
C LEU A 16 5.61 -30.26 -40.92
N LEU A 17 6.91 -30.33 -41.07
CA LEU A 17 7.80 -29.23 -41.40
C LEU A 17 7.62 -28.91 -42.90
N SER A 18 7.58 -27.64 -43.25
CA SER A 18 8.05 -27.18 -44.57
C SER A 18 8.60 -25.76 -44.48
N ALA A 19 9.75 -25.58 -45.01
CA ALA A 19 10.60 -24.40 -45.03
C ALA A 19 10.42 -23.55 -46.26
N CYS A 20 10.87 -22.28 -46.17
CA CYS A 20 11.43 -21.37 -47.18
C CYS A 20 10.50 -20.64 -48.16
N GLY A 21 10.66 -19.31 -48.18
CA GLY A 21 10.57 -18.51 -49.37
C GLY A 21 10.20 -17.04 -49.24
N ASN A 22 11.17 -16.21 -48.98
CA ASN A 22 11.50 -14.92 -49.62
C ASN A 22 10.55 -13.70 -49.66
N SER A 23 11.02 -12.64 -49.04
CA SER A 23 10.98 -11.19 -49.37
C SER A 23 9.70 -10.51 -49.87
N SER A 24 9.21 -9.60 -49.04
CA SER A 24 8.84 -8.25 -49.49
C SER A 24 8.80 -7.27 -48.31
N THR A 25 9.53 -6.19 -48.45
CA THR A 25 9.72 -5.09 -47.51
C THR A 25 8.46 -4.28 -47.38
N THR A 26 7.86 -4.24 -46.18
CA THR A 26 6.92 -3.18 -45.81
C THR A 26 7.36 -2.63 -44.48
N LYS A 27 7.79 -1.37 -44.48
CA LYS A 27 8.08 -0.59 -43.27
C LYS A 27 6.79 -0.42 -42.45
N THR A 28 6.64 -1.17 -41.38
CA THR A 28 5.67 -0.88 -40.37
C THR A 28 6.40 -0.28 -39.16
N THR A 29 6.12 0.97 -38.89
CA THR A 29 6.58 1.73 -37.76
C THR A 29 6.15 0.96 -36.51
N LYS A 30 7.10 0.36 -35.79
CA LYS A 30 6.88 -0.20 -34.45
C LYS A 30 6.76 0.96 -33.49
N GLU A 31 5.55 1.29 -33.13
CA GLU A 31 5.24 2.01 -31.92
C GLU A 31 5.64 1.09 -30.74
N THR A 32 6.75 1.43 -30.13
CA THR A 32 7.26 0.72 -28.94
C THR A 32 6.41 1.18 -27.76
N THR A 33 5.32 0.49 -27.52
CA THR A 33 4.62 0.58 -26.24
C THR A 33 5.58 0.05 -25.18
N LYS A 34 6.20 0.95 -24.45
CA LYS A 34 7.00 0.66 -23.27
C LYS A 34 6.04 0.19 -22.19
N THR A 35 5.74 -1.09 -22.18
CA THR A 35 5.17 -1.75 -21.00
C THR A 35 6.28 -1.72 -19.96
N GLU A 36 6.22 -0.77 -19.05
CA GLU A 36 7.07 -0.80 -17.86
C GLU A 36 6.66 -2.06 -17.09
N ALA A 37 7.52 -3.06 -17.17
CA ALA A 37 7.42 -4.26 -16.37
C ALA A 37 7.32 -3.83 -14.93
N VAL A 38 6.23 -4.24 -14.27
CA VAL A 38 6.11 -4.23 -12.82
C VAL A 38 7.32 -4.98 -12.30
N ALA A 39 8.29 -4.23 -11.77
CA ALA A 39 9.51 -4.80 -11.24
C ALA A 39 9.11 -5.86 -10.21
N SER A 40 9.54 -7.09 -10.47
CA SER A 40 9.51 -8.19 -9.53
C SER A 40 9.79 -7.64 -8.14
N ALA A 41 8.84 -7.81 -7.22
CA ALA A 41 9.00 -7.42 -5.83
C ALA A 41 10.25 -8.15 -5.31
N SER A 42 11.37 -7.45 -5.24
CA SER A 42 12.53 -7.92 -4.50
C SER A 42 12.03 -8.17 -3.08
N ALA A 43 12.26 -9.37 -2.54
CA ALA A 43 11.81 -9.75 -1.22
C ALA A 43 12.16 -8.63 -0.24
N GLN A 44 11.14 -8.08 0.45
CA GLN A 44 11.32 -6.99 1.39
C GLN A 44 12.39 -7.38 2.41
N LYS A 45 13.48 -6.63 2.47
CA LYS A 45 14.54 -6.88 3.42
C LYS A 45 14.22 -6.19 4.74
N TYR A 46 13.91 -6.97 5.76
CA TYR A 46 13.74 -6.47 7.12
C TYR A 46 15.10 -6.29 7.80
N ALA A 47 15.14 -5.43 8.82
CA ALA A 47 16.35 -5.20 9.60
C ALA A 47 16.66 -6.42 10.47
N ASP A 48 17.96 -6.73 10.61
CA ASP A 48 18.43 -7.77 11.51
C ASP A 48 18.18 -7.34 12.97
N PRO A 49 17.54 -8.18 13.80
CA PRO A 49 17.29 -7.86 15.21
C PRO A 49 18.50 -7.40 16.01
N SER A 50 19.71 -7.87 15.67
CA SER A 50 20.96 -7.47 16.30
C SER A 50 21.32 -6.00 16.04
N THR A 51 20.74 -5.38 15.01
CA THR A 51 20.97 -3.97 14.65
C THR A 51 20.00 -3.01 15.32
N LEU A 52 19.05 -3.51 16.13
CA LEU A 52 18.10 -2.69 16.87
C LEU A 52 18.83 -1.83 17.90
N LYS A 53 18.78 -0.50 17.72
CA LYS A 53 19.44 0.48 18.58
C LYS A 53 18.66 0.69 19.88
N ASP A 54 19.34 1.22 20.90
CA ASP A 54 18.75 1.53 22.19
C ASP A 54 17.90 2.82 22.18
N SER A 55 17.99 3.61 21.11
CA SER A 55 17.21 4.85 20.97
C SER A 55 16.93 5.26 19.53
N TYR A 56 15.76 5.87 19.34
CA TYR A 56 15.31 6.50 18.09
C TYR A 56 14.53 7.77 18.40
N ASP A 57 14.42 8.70 17.44
CA ASP A 57 13.63 9.92 17.62
C ASP A 57 12.13 9.60 17.69
N VAL A 58 11.67 8.65 16.87
CA VAL A 58 10.27 8.21 16.78
C VAL A 58 10.21 6.70 16.68
N VAL A 59 9.46 6.08 17.56
CA VAL A 59 9.10 4.65 17.47
C VAL A 59 7.70 4.54 16.89
N ILE A 60 7.57 3.78 15.81
CA ILE A 60 6.29 3.50 15.15
C ILE A 60 5.94 2.05 15.41
N VAL A 61 4.79 1.83 16.02
CA VAL A 61 4.27 0.50 16.39
C VAL A 61 3.23 0.08 15.35
N GLY A 62 3.62 -0.85 14.50
CA GLY A 62 2.84 -1.33 13.37
C GLY A 62 3.39 -0.85 12.02
N SER A 63 3.29 -1.72 11.01
CA SER A 63 3.79 -1.50 9.65
C SER A 63 2.70 -1.48 8.60
N GLY A 64 1.47 -1.20 8.99
CA GLY A 64 0.37 -0.95 8.06
C GLY A 64 0.55 0.35 7.29
N GLY A 65 -0.42 0.74 6.47
CA GLY A 65 -0.37 1.99 5.69
C GLY A 65 -0.10 3.22 6.54
N ALA A 66 -0.73 3.31 7.72
CA ALA A 66 -0.54 4.43 8.65
C ALA A 66 0.89 4.47 9.21
N GLY A 67 1.41 3.32 9.67
CA GLY A 67 2.76 3.25 10.24
C GLY A 67 3.85 3.52 9.22
N LEU A 68 3.75 2.95 8.03
CA LEU A 68 4.68 3.22 6.93
C LEU A 68 4.66 4.70 6.54
N SER A 69 3.49 5.31 6.43
CA SER A 69 3.35 6.74 6.11
C SER A 69 3.94 7.61 7.20
N ALA A 70 3.66 7.31 8.48
CA ALA A 70 4.23 8.04 9.61
C ALA A 70 5.75 7.97 9.65
N ALA A 71 6.33 6.80 9.35
CA ALA A 71 7.78 6.61 9.31
C ALA A 71 8.43 7.42 8.18
N ILE A 72 7.83 7.41 6.99
CA ILE A 72 8.31 8.20 5.85
C ILE A 72 8.26 9.69 6.18
N GLN A 73 7.14 10.18 6.70
CA GLN A 73 7.00 11.59 7.09
C GLN A 73 7.99 11.99 8.21
N ALA A 74 8.19 11.15 9.21
CA ALA A 74 9.19 11.41 10.25
C ALA A 74 10.61 11.52 9.67
N LYS A 75 10.94 10.63 8.72
CA LYS A 75 12.24 10.66 8.05
C LYS A 75 12.41 11.92 7.18
N GLU A 76 11.39 12.31 6.44
CA GLU A 76 11.37 13.55 5.63
C GLU A 76 11.48 14.82 6.51
N ALA A 77 10.97 14.77 7.75
CA ALA A 77 11.16 15.81 8.75
C ALA A 77 12.56 15.77 9.44
N GLY A 78 13.49 14.98 8.93
CA GLY A 78 14.87 14.88 9.45
C GLY A 78 14.98 14.09 10.75
N LYS A 79 13.98 13.27 11.11
CA LYS A 79 14.01 12.41 12.29
C LYS A 79 14.56 11.03 11.95
N ASN A 80 14.95 10.30 12.99
CA ASN A 80 15.41 8.92 12.90
C ASN A 80 14.31 7.96 13.40
N PRO A 81 13.38 7.52 12.54
CA PRO A 81 12.30 6.62 12.91
C PRO A 81 12.74 5.16 12.92
N VAL A 82 11.98 4.32 13.65
CA VAL A 82 12.02 2.86 13.57
C VAL A 82 10.59 2.31 13.53
N ILE A 83 10.35 1.28 12.73
CA ILE A 83 9.09 0.54 12.70
C ILE A 83 9.28 -0.79 13.42
N LEU A 84 8.42 -1.07 14.40
CA LEU A 84 8.33 -2.33 15.14
C LEU A 84 7.01 -3.03 14.77
N GLU A 85 7.10 -4.15 14.08
CA GLU A 85 5.97 -4.93 13.59
C GLU A 85 5.90 -6.27 14.31
N LYS A 86 4.74 -6.57 14.90
CA LYS A 86 4.54 -7.83 15.64
C LYS A 86 4.48 -9.06 14.75
N MET A 87 4.01 -8.91 13.51
CA MET A 87 3.91 -10.02 12.56
C MET A 87 5.24 -10.28 11.87
N ALA A 88 5.36 -11.45 11.24
CA ALA A 88 6.53 -11.81 10.45
C ALA A 88 6.65 -11.04 9.11
N THR A 89 5.59 -10.33 8.72
CA THR A 89 5.54 -9.56 7.48
C THR A 89 4.90 -8.19 7.72
N ALA A 90 5.43 -7.17 7.06
CA ALA A 90 4.87 -5.83 7.08
C ALA A 90 3.61 -5.70 6.20
N GLY A 91 2.84 -4.63 6.42
CA GLY A 91 1.68 -4.26 5.61
C GLY A 91 0.33 -4.37 6.32
N GLY A 92 0.22 -5.23 7.31
CA GLY A 92 -0.98 -5.37 8.16
C GLY A 92 -2.27 -5.58 7.34
N ASN A 93 -3.38 -5.05 7.84
CA ASN A 93 -4.67 -5.14 7.14
C ASN A 93 -4.72 -4.26 5.87
N THR A 94 -3.84 -3.28 5.73
CA THR A 94 -3.76 -2.46 4.51
C THR A 94 -3.51 -3.32 3.28
N THR A 95 -2.62 -4.32 3.36
CA THR A 95 -2.35 -5.26 2.25
C THR A 95 -3.61 -5.96 1.75
N LYS A 96 -4.58 -6.22 2.63
CA LYS A 96 -5.82 -6.94 2.31
C LYS A 96 -6.92 -6.04 1.71
N SER A 97 -6.68 -4.74 1.60
CA SER A 97 -7.66 -3.79 1.07
C SER A 97 -7.87 -4.00 -0.42
N SER A 98 -9.11 -4.26 -0.82
CA SER A 98 -9.46 -4.59 -2.22
C SER A 98 -10.03 -3.40 -3.01
N ALA A 99 -10.54 -2.37 -2.33
CA ALA A 99 -11.20 -1.25 -2.99
C ALA A 99 -10.17 -0.22 -3.52
N GLY A 100 -10.13 0.95 -2.96
CA GLY A 100 -9.26 2.05 -3.32
C GLY A 100 -9.23 3.09 -2.20
N MET A 101 -8.62 4.22 -2.48
CA MET A 101 -8.57 5.37 -1.59
C MET A 101 -9.57 6.42 -2.04
N ASN A 102 -10.52 6.79 -1.19
CA ASN A 102 -11.48 7.84 -1.53
C ASN A 102 -10.85 9.23 -1.29
N ALA A 103 -10.96 10.09 -2.30
CA ALA A 103 -10.53 11.48 -2.23
C ALA A 103 -11.40 12.35 -3.15
N SER A 104 -11.59 13.60 -2.80
CA SER A 104 -12.28 14.62 -3.59
C SER A 104 -11.33 15.71 -4.06
N GLN A 105 -11.69 16.41 -5.13
CA GLN A 105 -10.93 17.54 -5.68
C GLN A 105 -9.48 17.18 -6.07
N THR A 106 -9.26 15.95 -6.56
CA THR A 106 -7.95 15.49 -6.97
C THR A 106 -7.64 15.88 -8.41
N LYS A 107 -6.36 16.01 -8.75
CA LYS A 107 -5.90 16.22 -10.14
C LYS A 107 -6.41 15.15 -11.10
N PHE A 108 -6.63 13.92 -10.63
CA PHE A 108 -7.16 12.83 -11.45
C PHE A 108 -8.65 13.03 -11.74
N GLN A 109 -9.43 13.53 -10.78
CA GLN A 109 -10.83 13.92 -11.02
C GLN A 109 -10.89 15.10 -12.00
N GLU A 110 -10.05 16.12 -11.85
CA GLU A 110 -9.97 17.24 -12.76
C GLU A 110 -9.66 16.80 -14.20
N ALA A 111 -8.70 15.90 -14.37
CA ALA A 111 -8.33 15.33 -15.67
C ALA A 111 -9.49 14.58 -16.38
N GLU A 112 -10.40 13.96 -15.62
CA GLU A 112 -11.62 13.33 -16.13
C GLU A 112 -12.81 14.28 -16.22
N GLY A 113 -12.67 15.57 -15.87
CA GLY A 113 -13.75 16.55 -15.87
C GLY A 113 -14.78 16.34 -14.76
N ILE A 114 -14.46 15.58 -13.72
CA ILE A 114 -15.33 15.29 -12.58
C ILE A 114 -15.35 16.51 -11.66
N LYS A 115 -16.55 17.05 -11.41
CA LYS A 115 -16.76 18.14 -10.48
C LYS A 115 -17.19 17.61 -9.13
N ASP A 116 -16.31 17.66 -8.17
CA ASP A 116 -16.54 17.18 -6.82
C ASP A 116 -16.18 18.27 -5.79
N SER A 117 -16.57 18.07 -4.51
CA SER A 117 -16.24 18.98 -3.42
C SER A 117 -16.05 18.22 -2.11
N ASN A 118 -15.27 18.80 -1.21
CA ASN A 118 -15.08 18.29 0.14
C ASN A 118 -16.41 18.23 0.91
N ASP A 119 -17.25 19.26 0.79
CA ASP A 119 -18.56 19.29 1.43
C ASP A 119 -19.44 18.11 1.00
N LYS A 120 -19.51 17.85 -0.31
CA LYS A 120 -20.28 16.74 -0.85
C LYS A 120 -19.71 15.39 -0.39
N PHE A 121 -18.38 15.25 -0.36
CA PHE A 121 -17.74 14.03 0.15
C PHE A 121 -18.02 13.84 1.63
N TYR A 122 -17.97 14.92 2.42
CA TYR A 122 -18.30 14.87 3.85
C TYR A 122 -19.75 14.45 4.10
N GLU A 123 -20.72 15.10 3.45
CA GLU A 123 -22.14 14.81 3.60
C GLU A 123 -22.49 13.37 3.24
N GLU A 124 -21.98 12.88 2.11
CA GLU A 124 -22.21 11.50 1.67
C GLU A 124 -21.57 10.47 2.61
N SER A 125 -20.37 10.77 3.14
CA SER A 125 -19.69 9.91 4.12
C SER A 125 -20.41 9.90 5.46
N LEU A 126 -20.89 11.06 5.92
CA LEU A 126 -21.69 11.17 7.14
C LEU A 126 -23.00 10.38 7.03
N LYS A 127 -23.66 10.49 5.89
CA LYS A 127 -24.88 9.73 5.58
C LYS A 127 -24.59 8.22 5.53
N GLY A 128 -23.51 7.80 4.88
CA GLY A 128 -23.10 6.40 4.79
C GLY A 128 -22.76 5.79 6.16
N GLY A 129 -22.21 6.60 7.04
CA GLY A 129 -21.93 6.25 8.44
C GLY A 129 -23.15 6.39 9.38
N HIS A 130 -24.34 6.67 8.86
CA HIS A 130 -25.57 6.86 9.62
C HIS A 130 -25.45 7.92 10.75
N GLY A 131 -24.60 8.93 10.56
CA GLY A 131 -24.34 9.98 11.53
C GLY A 131 -23.51 9.54 12.75
N THR A 132 -22.91 8.34 12.72
CA THR A 132 -22.06 7.84 13.82
C THR A 132 -20.60 8.27 13.70
N ASN A 133 -20.21 8.90 12.61
CA ASN A 133 -18.88 9.42 12.39
C ASN A 133 -18.51 10.49 13.42
N ASN A 134 -17.24 10.53 13.80
CA ASN A 134 -16.71 11.71 14.47
C ASN A 134 -16.59 12.85 13.45
N PRO A 135 -17.31 13.99 13.61
CA PRO A 135 -17.34 15.05 12.60
C PRO A 135 -15.97 15.69 12.35
N GLU A 136 -15.19 15.92 13.41
CA GLU A 136 -13.88 16.58 13.29
C GLU A 136 -12.89 15.70 12.51
N LEU A 137 -12.86 14.39 12.82
CA LEU A 137 -12.01 13.44 12.10
C LEU A 137 -12.45 13.26 10.65
N LEU A 138 -13.76 13.29 10.39
CA LEU A 138 -14.27 13.18 9.02
C LEU A 138 -13.92 14.43 8.20
N HIS A 139 -14.05 15.63 8.75
CA HIS A 139 -13.58 16.85 8.10
C HIS A 139 -12.08 16.78 7.80
N TYR A 140 -11.28 16.42 8.81
CA TYR A 140 -9.84 16.29 8.61
C TYR A 140 -9.47 15.31 7.49
N LEU A 141 -10.13 14.14 7.44
CA LEU A 141 -9.91 13.16 6.38
C LEU A 141 -10.27 13.73 5.01
N VAL A 142 -11.45 14.31 4.88
CA VAL A 142 -11.96 14.83 3.61
C VAL A 142 -11.08 15.97 3.10
N ASP A 143 -10.76 16.94 3.96
CA ASP A 143 -9.99 18.14 3.61
C ASP A 143 -8.54 17.82 3.21
N ASN A 144 -7.98 16.73 3.71
CA ASN A 144 -6.63 16.29 3.39
C ASN A 144 -6.57 15.18 2.35
N SER A 145 -7.70 14.71 1.83
CA SER A 145 -7.76 13.55 0.95
C SER A 145 -7.01 13.75 -0.37
N ALA A 146 -7.18 14.90 -1.01
CA ALA A 146 -6.48 15.23 -2.26
C ALA A 146 -4.96 15.31 -2.08
N SER A 147 -4.52 15.99 -1.02
CA SER A 147 -3.08 16.11 -0.72
C SER A 147 -2.44 14.77 -0.39
N ALA A 148 -3.18 13.82 0.21
CA ALA A 148 -2.70 12.46 0.43
C ALA A 148 -2.50 11.69 -0.88
N ILE A 149 -3.39 11.84 -1.86
CA ILE A 149 -3.24 11.28 -3.21
C ILE A 149 -2.01 11.88 -3.91
N ASP A 150 -1.85 13.20 -3.84
CA ASP A 150 -0.69 13.89 -4.44
C ASP A 150 0.63 13.48 -3.81
N TRP A 151 0.66 13.33 -2.47
CA TRP A 151 1.83 12.85 -1.76
C TRP A 151 2.22 11.42 -2.16
N LEU A 152 1.25 10.51 -2.29
CA LEU A 152 1.50 9.15 -2.78
C LEU A 152 2.03 9.16 -4.21
N ASP A 153 1.43 9.95 -5.09
CA ASP A 153 1.85 10.07 -6.48
C ASP A 153 3.28 10.62 -6.60
N SER A 154 3.67 11.59 -5.77
CA SER A 154 5.03 12.14 -5.70
C SER A 154 6.10 11.09 -5.36
N MET A 155 5.69 10.00 -4.72
CA MET A 155 6.52 8.85 -4.37
C MET A 155 6.43 7.69 -5.38
N GLY A 156 5.78 7.90 -6.54
CA GLY A 156 5.57 6.87 -7.55
C GLY A 156 4.52 5.82 -7.14
N ILE A 157 3.58 6.18 -6.26
CA ILE A 157 2.40 5.38 -5.89
C ILE A 157 1.19 6.04 -6.53
N THR A 158 1.04 5.87 -7.84
CA THR A 158 0.01 6.55 -8.64
C THR A 158 -1.30 5.78 -8.59
N LEU A 159 -2.37 6.45 -8.15
CA LEU A 159 -3.73 5.91 -8.06
C LEU A 159 -4.65 6.67 -9.03
N SER A 160 -4.48 6.47 -10.32
CA SER A 160 -5.12 7.26 -11.38
C SER A 160 -6.44 6.68 -11.92
N ASN A 161 -6.78 5.43 -11.59
CA ASN A 161 -8.03 4.82 -12.04
C ASN A 161 -9.15 5.19 -11.06
N LEU A 162 -10.17 5.89 -11.56
CA LEU A 162 -11.28 6.40 -10.74
C LEU A 162 -12.53 5.53 -10.87
N THR A 163 -13.03 5.09 -9.72
CA THR A 163 -14.27 4.31 -9.63
C THR A 163 -15.22 4.90 -8.59
N THR A 164 -16.48 4.45 -8.61
CA THR A 164 -17.48 4.88 -7.63
C THR A 164 -17.65 3.82 -6.56
N THR A 165 -17.55 4.22 -5.29
CA THR A 165 -17.94 3.39 -4.15
C THR A 165 -19.45 3.50 -3.92
N GLY A 166 -20.09 2.42 -3.46
CA GLY A 166 -21.51 2.43 -3.13
C GLY A 166 -21.90 3.55 -2.16
N GLY A 167 -22.98 4.26 -2.48
CA GLY A 167 -23.44 5.42 -1.70
C GLY A 167 -22.79 6.76 -2.05
N MET A 168 -21.78 6.76 -2.92
CA MET A 168 -21.12 7.99 -3.40
C MET A 168 -21.67 8.37 -4.78
N SER A 169 -21.86 9.67 -5.03
CA SER A 169 -22.38 10.18 -6.30
C SER A 169 -21.31 10.40 -7.34
N GLU A 170 -20.07 10.63 -6.91
CA GLU A 170 -18.91 10.87 -7.78
C GLU A 170 -17.90 9.72 -7.74
N LYS A 171 -17.06 9.64 -8.77
CA LYS A 171 -15.91 8.73 -8.79
C LYS A 171 -14.82 9.28 -7.87
N ARG A 172 -14.79 8.84 -6.63
CA ARG A 172 -13.80 9.24 -5.61
C ARG A 172 -12.79 8.17 -5.27
N THR A 173 -13.09 6.91 -5.65
CA THR A 173 -12.25 5.78 -5.29
C THR A 173 -11.08 5.69 -6.27
N HIS A 174 -9.91 6.08 -5.80
CA HIS A 174 -8.65 6.05 -6.53
C HIS A 174 -8.00 4.68 -6.40
N ARG A 175 -7.65 4.08 -7.52
CA ARG A 175 -7.06 2.75 -7.65
C ARG A 175 -5.80 2.80 -8.53
N PRO A 176 -4.94 1.76 -8.50
CA PRO A 176 -3.89 1.59 -9.50
C PRO A 176 -4.44 1.70 -10.92
N ALA A 177 -3.63 2.14 -11.87
CA ALA A 177 -4.04 2.41 -13.25
C ALA A 177 -4.71 1.20 -13.95
N ASP A 178 -4.30 -0.01 -13.62
CA ASP A 178 -4.86 -1.27 -14.13
C ASP A 178 -6.18 -1.68 -13.43
N GLY A 179 -6.65 -0.90 -12.45
CA GLY A 179 -7.86 -1.18 -11.69
C GLY A 179 -7.71 -2.31 -10.65
N SER A 180 -6.51 -2.78 -10.38
CA SER A 180 -6.24 -3.80 -9.36
C SER A 180 -6.57 -3.32 -7.94
N ALA A 181 -6.53 -4.24 -6.96
CA ALA A 181 -6.72 -3.94 -5.56
C ALA A 181 -5.64 -2.98 -5.04
N VAL A 182 -6.05 -1.95 -4.28
CA VAL A 182 -5.13 -0.91 -3.82
C VAL A 182 -4.14 -1.42 -2.77
N GLY A 183 -4.53 -2.41 -1.95
CA GLY A 183 -3.80 -2.76 -0.73
C GLY A 183 -2.36 -3.20 -0.96
N GLU A 184 -2.17 -4.20 -1.80
CA GLU A 184 -0.82 -4.71 -2.12
C GLU A 184 0.01 -3.67 -2.86
N TYR A 185 -0.59 -2.94 -3.80
CA TYR A 185 0.08 -1.88 -4.56
C TYR A 185 0.57 -0.75 -3.65
N LEU A 186 -0.29 -0.27 -2.76
CA LEU A 186 0.02 0.79 -1.79
C LEU A 186 1.12 0.36 -0.84
N VAL A 187 0.99 -0.83 -0.23
CA VAL A 187 1.97 -1.34 0.73
C VAL A 187 3.33 -1.57 0.05
N ALA A 188 3.36 -2.17 -1.14
CA ALA A 188 4.60 -2.36 -1.89
C ALA A 188 5.29 -1.03 -2.20
N GLY A 189 4.53 -0.01 -2.60
CA GLY A 189 5.03 1.33 -2.85
C GLY A 189 5.58 2.01 -1.59
N LEU A 190 4.86 1.92 -0.47
CA LEU A 190 5.31 2.49 0.81
C LEU A 190 6.55 1.77 1.35
N LEU A 191 6.61 0.44 1.25
CA LEU A 191 7.79 -0.34 1.67
C LEU A 191 9.02 0.01 0.83
N ARG A 192 8.88 0.15 -0.50
CA ARG A 192 9.95 0.63 -1.36
C ARG A 192 10.45 2.00 -0.89
N ASN A 193 9.56 2.95 -0.65
CA ASN A 193 9.90 4.29 -0.19
C ASN A 193 10.56 4.30 1.20
N ALA A 194 10.13 3.42 2.11
CA ALA A 194 10.79 3.24 3.41
C ALA A 194 12.21 2.68 3.25
N SER A 195 12.39 1.70 2.36
CA SER A 195 13.70 1.10 2.07
C SER A 195 14.67 2.11 1.43
N GLU A 196 14.21 2.89 0.44
CA GLU A 196 15.01 3.94 -0.22
C GLU A 196 15.48 5.04 0.75
N ARG A 197 14.72 5.25 1.84
CA ARG A 197 15.05 6.19 2.92
C ARG A 197 15.78 5.55 4.10
N GLU A 198 16.17 4.27 3.96
CA GLU A 198 16.87 3.51 4.99
C GLU A 198 16.14 3.50 6.35
N ILE A 199 14.81 3.41 6.33
CA ILE A 199 14.00 3.28 7.53
C ILE A 199 14.02 1.82 7.99
N PRO A 200 14.55 1.50 9.18
CA PRO A 200 14.61 0.13 9.65
C PRO A 200 13.21 -0.37 10.05
N ILE A 201 12.86 -1.56 9.57
CA ILE A 201 11.64 -2.27 9.92
C ILE A 201 12.02 -3.59 10.57
N PHE A 202 11.69 -3.75 11.84
CA PHE A 202 11.88 -5.00 12.57
C PHE A 202 10.54 -5.74 12.64
N VAL A 203 10.52 -6.96 12.13
CA VAL A 203 9.37 -7.87 12.23
C VAL A 203 9.53 -8.83 13.41
N ASN A 204 8.47 -9.53 13.80
CA ASN A 204 8.41 -10.33 15.02
C ASN A 204 8.81 -9.52 16.27
N ALA A 205 8.59 -8.21 16.23
CA ALA A 205 8.95 -7.25 17.27
C ALA A 205 7.67 -6.76 17.97
N VAL A 206 7.36 -7.38 19.11
CA VAL A 206 6.13 -7.13 19.85
C VAL A 206 6.37 -6.02 20.87
N VAL A 207 5.78 -4.85 20.66
CA VAL A 207 5.78 -3.78 21.65
C VAL A 207 4.79 -4.12 22.75
N ASN A 208 5.27 -4.30 23.97
CA ASN A 208 4.46 -4.71 25.13
C ASN A 208 3.99 -3.51 25.97
N LYS A 209 4.76 -2.42 25.93
CA LYS A 209 4.52 -1.26 26.78
C LYS A 209 5.06 0.02 26.14
N VAL A 210 4.30 1.10 26.26
CA VAL A 210 4.79 2.47 26.08
C VAL A 210 5.22 2.97 27.46
N ASN A 211 6.45 3.43 27.58
CA ASN A 211 7.03 3.95 28.80
C ASN A 211 6.76 5.44 28.93
N GLU A 212 6.35 5.86 30.10
CA GLU A 212 6.03 7.24 30.43
C GLU A 212 6.73 7.63 31.76
N LYS A 213 7.14 8.88 31.83
CA LYS A 213 7.63 9.50 33.07
C LYS A 213 7.16 10.96 33.09
N ASP A 214 6.51 11.35 34.18
CA ASP A 214 6.03 12.72 34.42
C ASP A 214 5.15 13.27 33.28
N GLY A 215 4.23 12.42 32.73
CA GLY A 215 3.31 12.76 31.63
C GLY A 215 3.97 12.82 30.25
N LYS A 216 5.23 12.35 30.12
CA LYS A 216 5.98 12.35 28.85
C LYS A 216 6.35 10.93 28.45
N VAL A 217 6.18 10.61 27.18
CA VAL A 217 6.69 9.36 26.61
C VAL A 217 8.22 9.35 26.69
N THR A 218 8.78 8.22 27.12
CA THR A 218 10.22 8.01 27.22
C THR A 218 10.73 6.84 26.39
N GLY A 219 9.84 6.10 25.73
CA GLY A 219 10.18 4.99 24.86
C GLY A 219 9.20 3.83 24.95
N VAL A 220 9.65 2.65 24.57
CA VAL A 220 8.84 1.42 24.57
C VAL A 220 9.64 0.23 25.12
N ASN A 221 8.91 -0.79 25.60
CA ASN A 221 9.48 -2.12 25.78
C ASN A 221 9.02 -3.01 24.63
N VAL A 222 9.95 -3.72 24.02
CA VAL A 222 9.73 -4.61 22.89
C VAL A 222 10.32 -5.98 23.15
N SER A 223 9.57 -7.03 22.80
CA SER A 223 10.06 -8.41 22.73
C SER A 223 10.42 -8.71 21.29
N ILE A 224 11.65 -9.09 21.04
CA ILE A 224 12.16 -9.49 19.73
C ILE A 224 13.13 -10.67 19.89
N ASP A 225 12.96 -11.72 19.09
CA ASP A 225 13.72 -12.97 19.19
C ASP A 225 13.75 -13.56 20.61
N GLY A 226 12.65 -13.45 21.34
CA GLY A 226 12.54 -13.94 22.71
C GLY A 226 13.29 -13.12 23.76
N GLN A 227 13.84 -11.96 23.38
CA GLN A 227 14.53 -11.03 24.27
C GLN A 227 13.72 -9.75 24.47
N GLU A 228 13.63 -9.32 25.73
CA GLU A 228 13.06 -8.02 26.09
C GLU A 228 14.10 -6.93 25.96
N LYS A 229 13.75 -5.85 25.25
CA LYS A 229 14.57 -4.65 25.12
C LYS A 229 13.77 -3.40 25.46
N THR A 230 14.42 -2.40 26.02
CA THR A 230 13.86 -1.06 26.18
C THR A 230 14.47 -0.14 25.15
N ILE A 231 13.63 0.54 24.38
CA ILE A 231 14.06 1.51 23.37
C ILE A 231 13.62 2.89 23.83
N ALA A 232 14.57 3.78 24.00
CA ALA A 232 14.29 5.18 24.35
C ALA A 232 13.75 5.93 23.13
N SER A 233 12.72 6.75 23.34
CA SER A 233 12.17 7.64 22.31
C SER A 233 11.35 8.75 22.95
N ASN A 234 11.36 9.92 22.31
CA ASN A 234 10.54 11.06 22.72
C ASN A 234 9.15 11.08 22.09
N ALA A 235 8.90 10.21 21.10
CA ALA A 235 7.62 10.10 20.43
C ALA A 235 7.32 8.64 20.05
N VAL A 236 6.09 8.20 20.27
CA VAL A 236 5.58 6.90 19.87
C VAL A 236 4.30 7.07 19.06
N VAL A 237 4.24 6.48 17.88
CA VAL A 237 3.06 6.45 17.03
C VAL A 237 2.48 5.04 17.05
N LEU A 238 1.24 4.89 17.50
CA LEU A 238 0.51 3.62 17.53
C LEU A 238 -0.40 3.52 16.29
N THR A 239 -0.26 2.41 15.49
CA THR A 239 -1.00 2.24 14.23
C THR A 239 -1.57 0.84 14.04
#